data_6e6e98f734946d9ea0a2de3198248c01
#
_entry.id   6e6e98f734946d9ea0a2de3198248c01
#
_cell.length_a   1.000
_cell.length_b   1.000
_cell.length_c   1.000
_cell.angle_alpha   90.00
_cell.angle_beta   90.00
_cell.angle_gamma   90.00
#
_symmetry.space_group_name_H-M   'P 1'
#
loop_
_entity.id
_entity.type
_entity.pdbx_description
1 polymer ?
#
loop_
_entity_poly.entity_id
_entity_poly.type
_entity_poly.pdbx_seq_one_letter_code
_entity_poly.pdbx_strand_id
1 'polypeptide(L)'
;METMKGLHRTHHCGTIGAEQVGTEVVLCGWVERRRDHGGLIFIDLRDRSGVVQIVASPDHNMESFHKAEDVRNEYVLCVRGTITERDAAAVNPNLPTGKYEMYCEELRVLNAAKTPPFYIQDNIDVDENIRLKYRYLDLRRPEMQANLILRHKLTKAMRDFFDNNGFLEIETPMLTKSTPEGARDYLVPSRVNPGTFYALPQSPQIFKQILMVAGYERYFQIARCFRDEDLRGDRQPEFTQIDIETSFLSAEEIQDYTEAMIAQVMKDVRGVEVTLPFPRITWDEAMERYGSDKPDLRFDMAFTDVTDLVKDTEFKVFRSVIDNGGVVKGIVVPGDAGIPRRELDDLVEYVNRYGAKGLAWACFNEDGSIKSQIMKFLGEDTIRNIGEKMGAKGGDLVLMIADKPATVARALGELRLEMARRMNMIDEDKLAFTWVTDFPMFEYNEDEKRYVAMHHPFTM
;
A
#
# COMPACT_ATOMS: atom_id res chain seq x y z
N MET A 1 -19.89 -0.17 38.62
CA MET A 1 -18.74 0.50 37.98
C MET A 1 -17.96 1.25 39.04
N GLU A 2 -16.67 1.00 39.09
CA GLU A 2 -15.74 1.63 40.04
C GLU A 2 -15.01 2.81 39.36
N THR A 3 -14.30 3.59 40.15
CA THR A 3 -13.55 4.74 39.66
C THR A 3 -12.06 4.57 39.92
N MET A 4 -11.21 5.33 39.19
CA MET A 4 -9.79 5.38 39.46
C MET A 4 -9.37 6.23 40.64
N LYS A 5 -10.34 6.73 41.47
CA LYS A 5 -10.02 7.62 42.61
C LYS A 5 -8.94 7.00 43.51
N GLY A 6 -7.86 7.70 43.69
CA GLY A 6 -6.69 7.25 44.47
C GLY A 6 -5.69 6.33 43.73
N LEU A 7 -6.00 5.94 42.50
CA LEU A 7 -5.05 5.21 41.61
C LEU A 7 -4.73 6.04 40.38
N HIS A 8 -3.44 6.03 39.98
CA HIS A 8 -2.96 6.66 38.76
C HIS A 8 -2.18 5.60 37.98
N ARG A 9 -2.48 5.46 36.69
CA ARG A 9 -1.73 4.54 35.84
C ARG A 9 -0.25 4.93 35.78
N THR A 10 0.63 4.02 36.18
CA THR A 10 2.09 4.24 36.21
C THR A 10 2.77 3.79 34.94
N HIS A 11 2.32 2.67 34.35
CA HIS A 11 2.93 2.05 33.18
C HIS A 11 1.88 1.65 32.14
N HIS A 12 2.36 1.41 30.90
CA HIS A 12 1.55 0.78 29.86
C HIS A 12 1.77 -0.75 29.86
N CYS A 13 0.74 -1.50 29.42
CA CYS A 13 0.77 -2.97 29.45
C CYS A 13 1.95 -3.57 28.67
N GLY A 14 2.21 -3.07 27.46
CA GLY A 14 3.28 -3.55 26.59
C GLY A 14 4.69 -3.06 26.95
N THR A 15 4.81 -2.17 27.95
CA THR A 15 6.12 -1.63 28.37
C THR A 15 6.69 -2.33 29.62
N ILE A 16 5.98 -3.35 30.11
CA ILE A 16 6.45 -4.11 31.28
C ILE A 16 7.64 -4.99 30.87
N GLY A 17 8.73 -4.87 31.64
CA GLY A 17 10.00 -5.54 31.40
C GLY A 17 10.77 -5.84 32.68
N ALA A 18 12.03 -6.19 32.55
CA ALA A 18 12.89 -6.56 33.67
C ALA A 18 13.03 -5.46 34.74
N GLU A 19 13.00 -4.18 34.32
CA GLU A 19 13.15 -3.04 35.23
C GLU A 19 12.00 -2.90 36.22
N GLN A 20 10.83 -3.43 35.91
CA GLN A 20 9.65 -3.38 36.77
C GLN A 20 9.53 -4.58 37.71
N VAL A 21 10.37 -5.63 37.58
CA VAL A 21 10.32 -6.82 38.44
C VAL A 21 10.52 -6.41 39.91
N GLY A 22 9.63 -6.89 40.77
CA GLY A 22 9.62 -6.58 42.21
C GLY A 22 9.01 -5.20 42.54
N THR A 23 8.55 -4.43 41.55
CA THR A 23 7.92 -3.12 41.80
C THR A 23 6.40 -3.20 41.72
N GLU A 24 5.73 -2.37 42.53
CA GLU A 24 4.29 -2.15 42.44
C GLU A 24 3.98 -1.21 41.28
N VAL A 25 3.06 -1.60 40.40
CA VAL A 25 2.63 -0.81 39.26
C VAL A 25 1.09 -0.76 39.19
N VAL A 26 0.59 0.28 38.53
CA VAL A 26 -0.84 0.43 38.21
C VAL A 26 -0.99 0.41 36.69
N LEU A 27 -1.78 -0.55 36.20
CA LEU A 27 -2.08 -0.75 34.79
C LEU A 27 -3.56 -0.52 34.52
N CYS A 28 -3.88 0.01 33.33
CA CYS A 28 -5.26 0.17 32.89
C CYS A 28 -5.37 -0.33 31.45
N GLY A 29 -6.43 -1.06 31.16
CA GLY A 29 -6.62 -1.63 29.82
C GLY A 29 -7.96 -2.35 29.66
N TRP A 30 -8.06 -3.03 28.56
CA TRP A 30 -9.18 -3.90 28.20
C TRP A 30 -8.80 -5.36 28.38
N VAL A 31 -9.74 -6.16 28.88
CA VAL A 31 -9.55 -7.61 28.99
C VAL A 31 -9.59 -8.24 27.60
N GLU A 32 -8.47 -8.74 27.14
CA GLU A 32 -8.40 -9.48 25.89
C GLU A 32 -8.88 -10.93 26.08
N ARG A 33 -8.41 -11.56 27.14
CA ARG A 33 -8.77 -12.94 27.46
C ARG A 33 -8.74 -13.19 28.97
N ARG A 34 -9.71 -13.99 29.47
CA ARG A 34 -9.71 -14.51 30.82
C ARG A 34 -9.62 -16.04 30.79
N ARG A 35 -8.83 -16.62 31.68
CA ARG A 35 -8.68 -18.06 31.88
C ARG A 35 -8.78 -18.36 33.38
N ASP A 36 -9.42 -19.48 33.70
CA ASP A 36 -9.58 -19.98 35.04
C ASP A 36 -8.88 -21.34 35.16
N HIS A 37 -7.96 -21.45 36.08
CA HIS A 37 -7.15 -22.65 36.30
C HIS A 37 -7.24 -23.12 37.76
N GLY A 38 -8.48 -23.32 38.26
CA GLY A 38 -8.73 -24.00 39.52
C GLY A 38 -8.12 -23.32 40.77
N GLY A 39 -8.40 -22.02 40.93
CA GLY A 39 -7.91 -21.24 42.07
C GLY A 39 -6.99 -20.08 41.67
N LEU A 40 -6.63 -19.98 40.40
CA LEU A 40 -5.96 -18.81 39.85
C LEU A 40 -6.70 -18.33 38.61
N ILE A 41 -6.90 -17.03 38.52
CA ILE A 41 -7.49 -16.40 37.34
C ILE A 41 -6.42 -15.59 36.62
N PHE A 42 -6.21 -15.93 35.34
CA PHE A 42 -5.31 -15.22 34.45
C PHE A 42 -6.10 -14.30 33.54
N ILE A 43 -5.71 -13.02 33.50
CA ILE A 43 -6.31 -12.00 32.65
C ILE A 43 -5.21 -11.43 31.77
N ASP A 44 -5.37 -11.57 30.47
CA ASP A 44 -4.53 -10.87 29.49
C ASP A 44 -5.11 -9.44 29.34
N LEU A 45 -4.42 -8.47 29.93
CA LEU A 45 -4.81 -7.06 29.93
C LEU A 45 -4.10 -6.33 28.79
N ARG A 46 -4.88 -5.75 27.89
CA ARG A 46 -4.41 -5.08 26.68
C ARG A 46 -4.59 -3.57 26.77
N ASP A 47 -3.58 -2.83 26.38
CA ASP A 47 -3.71 -1.43 26.01
C ASP A 47 -3.10 -1.17 24.63
N ARG A 48 -2.94 0.09 24.20
CA ARG A 48 -2.37 0.46 22.91
C ARG A 48 -0.92 -0.02 22.72
N SER A 49 -0.18 -0.24 23.78
CA SER A 49 1.23 -0.61 23.73
C SER A 49 1.45 -2.13 23.60
N GLY A 50 0.47 -2.92 23.99
CA GLY A 50 0.55 -4.37 23.99
C GLY A 50 -0.28 -5.01 25.10
N VAL A 51 0.09 -6.25 25.46
CA VAL A 51 -0.63 -7.11 26.40
C VAL A 51 0.31 -7.51 27.54
N VAL A 52 -0.22 -7.60 28.78
CA VAL A 52 0.47 -8.20 29.92
C VAL A 52 -0.48 -9.13 30.65
N GLN A 53 0.01 -10.23 31.19
CA GLN A 53 -0.77 -11.14 32.01
C GLN A 53 -0.89 -10.63 33.44
N ILE A 54 -2.13 -10.61 33.94
CA ILE A 54 -2.48 -10.36 35.33
C ILE A 54 -2.86 -11.70 35.97
N VAL A 55 -2.35 -11.97 37.15
CA VAL A 55 -2.68 -13.15 37.95
C VAL A 55 -3.47 -12.69 39.16
N ALA A 56 -4.72 -13.08 39.25
CA ALA A 56 -5.55 -12.91 40.46
C ALA A 56 -5.56 -14.22 41.26
N SER A 57 -5.11 -14.13 42.50
CA SER A 57 -5.01 -15.27 43.41
C SER A 57 -5.71 -14.93 44.74
N PRO A 58 -6.47 -15.87 45.34
CA PRO A 58 -7.04 -15.68 46.66
C PRO A 58 -5.98 -15.46 47.74
N ASP A 59 -4.76 -16.00 47.56
CA ASP A 59 -3.68 -15.86 48.54
C ASP A 59 -3.11 -14.43 48.55
N HIS A 60 -3.22 -13.69 47.45
CA HIS A 60 -2.77 -12.29 47.36
C HIS A 60 -3.89 -11.32 47.82
N ASN A 61 -5.08 -11.45 47.22
CA ASN A 61 -6.23 -10.62 47.60
C ASN A 61 -7.54 -11.29 47.20
N MET A 62 -8.33 -11.71 48.18
CA MET A 62 -9.61 -12.42 48.00
C MET A 62 -10.65 -11.55 47.28
N GLU A 63 -10.75 -10.26 47.60
CA GLU A 63 -11.71 -9.35 46.97
C GLU A 63 -11.43 -9.20 45.48
N SER A 64 -10.16 -8.97 45.10
CA SER A 64 -9.73 -8.86 43.72
C SER A 64 -9.92 -10.17 42.95
N PHE A 65 -9.72 -11.31 43.63
CA PHE A 65 -9.94 -12.62 43.03
C PHE A 65 -11.44 -12.82 42.71
N HIS A 66 -12.35 -12.54 43.64
CA HIS A 66 -13.80 -12.63 43.39
C HIS A 66 -14.25 -11.67 42.26
N LYS A 67 -13.71 -10.47 42.20
CA LYS A 67 -13.98 -9.57 41.06
C LYS A 67 -13.50 -10.16 39.75
N ALA A 68 -12.34 -10.81 39.73
CA ALA A 68 -11.75 -11.45 38.53
C ALA A 68 -12.61 -12.63 38.02
N GLU A 69 -13.37 -13.33 38.91
CA GLU A 69 -14.30 -14.39 38.50
C GLU A 69 -15.40 -13.87 37.57
N ASP A 70 -15.85 -12.65 37.75
CA ASP A 70 -16.92 -12.02 36.98
C ASP A 70 -16.45 -11.25 35.75
N VAL A 71 -15.15 -11.03 35.63
CA VAL A 71 -14.56 -10.31 34.48
C VAL A 71 -14.83 -11.06 33.17
N ARG A 72 -15.16 -10.32 32.12
CA ARG A 72 -15.33 -10.85 30.74
C ARG A 72 -14.52 -10.03 29.76
N ASN A 73 -14.39 -10.56 28.53
CA ASN A 73 -13.65 -9.90 27.46
C ASN A 73 -14.15 -8.47 27.24
N GLU A 74 -13.21 -7.59 26.94
CA GLU A 74 -13.42 -6.16 26.69
C GLU A 74 -13.91 -5.34 27.90
N TYR A 75 -13.98 -5.94 29.13
CA TYR A 75 -14.12 -5.14 30.34
C TYR A 75 -12.93 -4.20 30.48
N VAL A 76 -13.18 -3.01 30.99
CA VAL A 76 -12.13 -2.03 31.26
C VAL A 76 -11.72 -2.14 32.72
N LEU A 77 -10.45 -2.45 32.93
CA LEU A 77 -9.91 -2.63 34.27
C LEU A 77 -8.84 -1.59 34.60
N CYS A 78 -8.76 -1.28 35.91
CA CYS A 78 -7.57 -0.70 36.54
C CYS A 78 -7.07 -1.71 37.55
N VAL A 79 -5.81 -2.11 37.44
CA VAL A 79 -5.20 -3.14 38.28
C VAL A 79 -3.92 -2.61 38.88
N ARG A 80 -3.78 -2.74 40.22
CA ARG A 80 -2.57 -2.48 40.97
C ARG A 80 -1.99 -3.81 41.44
N GLY A 81 -0.69 -3.98 41.33
CA GLY A 81 -0.02 -5.19 41.76
C GLY A 81 1.47 -5.19 41.48
N THR A 82 2.13 -6.24 41.88
CA THR A 82 3.57 -6.40 41.78
C THR A 82 3.96 -7.22 40.55
N ILE A 83 4.93 -6.75 39.81
CA ILE A 83 5.47 -7.46 38.62
C ILE A 83 6.45 -8.54 39.07
N THR A 84 6.31 -9.73 38.49
CA THR A 84 7.19 -10.87 38.72
C THR A 84 7.64 -11.49 37.39
N GLU A 85 8.75 -12.22 37.41
CA GLU A 85 9.11 -13.10 36.31
C GLU A 85 8.28 -14.39 36.38
N ARG A 86 7.85 -14.87 35.23
CA ARG A 86 7.20 -16.18 35.11
C ARG A 86 8.24 -17.30 35.24
N ASP A 87 7.79 -18.43 35.73
CA ASP A 87 8.59 -19.66 35.63
C ASP A 87 8.96 -19.93 34.18
N ALA A 88 10.16 -20.48 33.95
CA ALA A 88 10.68 -20.74 32.61
C ALA A 88 9.72 -21.55 31.72
N ALA A 89 8.98 -22.50 32.32
CA ALA A 89 7.97 -23.32 31.65
C ALA A 89 6.67 -22.54 31.30
N ALA A 90 6.42 -21.40 31.92
CA ALA A 90 5.24 -20.57 31.73
C ALA A 90 5.49 -19.34 30.83
N VAL A 91 6.71 -19.15 30.36
CA VAL A 91 7.05 -18.04 29.46
C VAL A 91 6.28 -18.17 28.15
N ASN A 92 5.60 -17.07 27.73
CA ASN A 92 4.89 -17.01 26.46
C ASN A 92 5.77 -16.31 25.40
N PRO A 93 6.38 -17.05 24.44
CA PRO A 93 7.26 -16.46 23.43
C PRO A 93 6.51 -15.56 22.41
N ASN A 94 5.19 -15.66 22.35
CA ASN A 94 4.38 -14.88 21.40
C ASN A 94 4.04 -13.46 21.90
N LEU A 95 4.38 -13.14 23.15
CA LEU A 95 4.17 -11.81 23.70
C LEU A 95 5.51 -11.16 24.06
N PRO A 96 5.75 -9.90 23.69
CA PRO A 96 6.97 -9.17 24.11
C PRO A 96 7.13 -9.15 25.64
N THR A 97 6.03 -9.06 26.38
CA THR A 97 5.98 -9.11 27.86
C THR A 97 5.89 -10.52 28.42
N GLY A 98 5.96 -11.54 27.59
CA GLY A 98 5.62 -12.91 27.95
C GLY A 98 6.50 -13.58 28.99
N LYS A 99 7.62 -12.96 29.38
CA LYS A 99 8.48 -13.36 30.53
C LYS A 99 7.96 -12.85 31.87
N TYR A 100 7.03 -11.89 31.86
CA TYR A 100 6.58 -11.15 33.04
C TYR A 100 5.10 -11.31 33.25
N GLU A 101 4.65 -11.19 34.48
CA GLU A 101 3.26 -11.14 34.88
C GLU A 101 3.07 -10.25 36.10
N MET A 102 1.85 -9.79 36.34
CA MET A 102 1.52 -9.01 37.51
C MET A 102 0.67 -9.84 38.48
N TYR A 103 1.09 -9.98 39.72
CA TYR A 103 0.23 -10.47 40.79
C TYR A 103 -0.67 -9.33 41.28
N CYS A 104 -1.99 -9.55 41.16
CA CYS A 104 -2.99 -8.56 41.41
C CYS A 104 -3.25 -8.36 42.92
N GLU A 105 -3.06 -7.15 43.42
CA GLU A 105 -3.38 -6.74 44.77
C GLU A 105 -4.71 -5.98 44.84
N GLU A 106 -5.03 -5.18 43.83
CA GLU A 106 -6.28 -4.45 43.73
C GLU A 106 -6.81 -4.45 42.32
N LEU A 107 -8.05 -4.91 42.12
CA LEU A 107 -8.72 -4.92 40.83
C LEU A 107 -9.98 -4.07 40.89
N ARG A 108 -10.08 -3.10 39.97
CA ARG A 108 -11.28 -2.29 39.77
C ARG A 108 -11.87 -2.48 38.39
N VAL A 109 -13.16 -2.77 38.32
CA VAL A 109 -13.91 -2.81 37.08
C VAL A 109 -14.41 -1.41 36.77
N LEU A 110 -13.73 -0.70 35.90
CA LEU A 110 -14.09 0.65 35.50
C LEU A 110 -15.31 0.66 34.58
N ASN A 111 -15.42 -0.32 33.71
CA ASN A 111 -16.57 -0.51 32.84
C ASN A 111 -16.75 -1.96 32.44
N ALA A 112 -18.01 -2.43 32.48
CA ALA A 112 -18.41 -3.75 32.03
C ALA A 112 -18.90 -3.65 30.57
N ALA A 113 -18.27 -4.41 29.67
CA ALA A 113 -18.67 -4.47 28.27
C ALA A 113 -19.76 -5.53 28.05
N LYS A 114 -20.64 -5.31 27.09
CA LYS A 114 -21.42 -6.38 26.47
C LYS A 114 -20.52 -7.23 25.58
N THR A 115 -20.92 -8.46 25.30
CA THR A 115 -20.20 -9.32 24.32
C THR A 115 -20.04 -8.59 23.00
N PRO A 116 -18.80 -8.40 22.51
CA PRO A 116 -18.58 -7.72 21.25
C PRO A 116 -19.08 -8.58 20.07
N PRO A 117 -19.45 -7.95 18.94
CA PRO A 117 -19.96 -8.65 17.75
C PRO A 117 -18.88 -9.51 17.05
N PHE A 118 -17.60 -9.29 17.33
CA PHE A 118 -16.46 -10.06 16.88
C PHE A 118 -15.29 -9.95 17.87
N TYR A 119 -14.37 -10.87 17.80
CA TYR A 119 -13.16 -10.84 18.62
C TYR A 119 -12.17 -9.77 18.15
N ILE A 120 -11.54 -9.08 19.11
CA ILE A 120 -10.50 -8.05 18.83
C ILE A 120 -9.15 -8.76 18.63
N GLN A 121 -8.96 -9.34 17.46
CA GLN A 121 -7.74 -10.04 17.07
C GLN A 121 -7.56 -9.89 15.55
N ASP A 122 -6.33 -10.14 15.05
CA ASP A 122 -6.09 -10.15 13.63
C ASP A 122 -6.56 -11.46 12.97
N ASN A 123 -6.59 -11.49 11.64
CA ASN A 123 -7.01 -12.64 10.83
C ASN A 123 -8.44 -13.15 11.18
N ILE A 124 -9.38 -12.25 11.43
CA ILE A 124 -10.78 -12.61 11.67
C ILE A 124 -11.53 -12.75 10.34
N ASP A 125 -12.34 -13.82 10.24
CA ASP A 125 -13.33 -14.00 9.17
C ASP A 125 -14.64 -13.33 9.54
N VAL A 126 -14.69 -12.00 9.37
CA VAL A 126 -15.87 -11.17 9.67
C VAL A 126 -16.14 -10.23 8.52
N ASP A 127 -17.41 -10.21 8.08
CA ASP A 127 -17.88 -9.34 7.01
C ASP A 127 -17.48 -7.87 7.25
N GLU A 128 -17.01 -7.22 6.20
CA GLU A 128 -16.50 -5.84 6.26
C GLU A 128 -17.56 -4.85 6.74
N ASN A 129 -18.83 -5.04 6.37
CA ASN A 129 -19.91 -4.18 6.81
C ASN A 129 -20.11 -4.23 8.34
N ILE A 130 -19.89 -5.39 8.97
CA ILE A 130 -19.94 -5.53 10.42
C ILE A 130 -18.77 -4.78 11.05
N ARG A 131 -17.57 -4.92 10.51
CA ARG A 131 -16.38 -4.17 10.97
C ARG A 131 -16.55 -2.67 10.81
N LEU A 132 -17.13 -2.20 9.70
CA LEU A 132 -17.43 -0.79 9.46
C LEU A 132 -18.51 -0.28 10.42
N LYS A 133 -19.57 -1.05 10.67
CA LYS A 133 -20.63 -0.70 11.63
C LYS A 133 -20.09 -0.53 13.06
N TYR A 134 -19.16 -1.39 13.46
CA TYR A 134 -18.52 -1.36 14.78
C TYR A 134 -17.07 -0.89 14.67
N ARG A 135 -16.80 0.13 13.84
CA ARG A 135 -15.47 0.59 13.51
C ARG A 135 -14.59 0.90 14.72
N TYR A 136 -15.17 1.42 15.80
CA TYR A 136 -14.48 1.69 17.06
C TYR A 136 -13.94 0.43 17.75
N LEU A 137 -14.53 -0.75 17.51
CA LEU A 137 -13.99 -2.03 17.96
C LEU A 137 -12.93 -2.57 16.98
N ASP A 138 -13.20 -2.48 15.69
CA ASP A 138 -12.24 -2.88 14.66
C ASP A 138 -10.90 -2.12 14.78
N LEU A 139 -10.95 -0.83 15.15
CA LEU A 139 -9.77 -0.02 15.43
C LEU A 139 -8.97 -0.44 16.66
N ARG A 140 -9.46 -1.35 17.50
CA ARG A 140 -8.68 -1.96 18.60
C ARG A 140 -7.80 -3.11 18.13
N ARG A 141 -8.03 -3.68 16.94
CA ARG A 141 -7.22 -4.75 16.41
C ARG A 141 -5.78 -4.26 16.17
N PRO A 142 -4.78 -5.07 16.49
CA PRO A 142 -3.36 -4.68 16.34
C PRO A 142 -3.01 -4.17 14.94
N GLU A 143 -3.45 -4.86 13.89
CA GLU A 143 -3.27 -4.46 12.49
C GLU A 143 -3.85 -3.05 12.20
N MET A 144 -5.05 -2.78 12.66
CA MET A 144 -5.71 -1.49 12.43
C MET A 144 -5.06 -0.36 13.24
N GLN A 145 -4.62 -0.66 14.46
CA GLN A 145 -3.84 0.28 15.28
C GLN A 145 -2.48 0.58 14.63
N ALA A 146 -1.79 -0.45 14.12
CA ALA A 146 -0.51 -0.30 13.46
C ALA A 146 -0.60 0.66 12.26
N ASN A 147 -1.68 0.56 11.45
CA ASN A 147 -1.91 1.46 10.32
C ASN A 147 -2.05 2.94 10.75
N LEU A 148 -2.79 3.21 11.83
CA LEU A 148 -2.95 4.58 12.34
C LEU A 148 -1.65 5.11 12.96
N ILE A 149 -0.92 4.26 13.70
CA ILE A 149 0.38 4.61 14.28
C ILE A 149 1.40 4.87 13.17
N LEU A 150 1.43 4.02 12.12
CA LEU A 150 2.29 4.20 10.95
C LEU A 150 2.00 5.54 10.28
N ARG A 151 0.74 5.86 10.03
CA ARG A 151 0.34 7.15 9.45
C ARG A 151 0.79 8.35 10.30
N HIS A 152 0.64 8.26 11.62
CA HIS A 152 1.13 9.30 12.54
C HIS A 152 2.64 9.48 12.45
N LYS A 153 3.41 8.38 12.49
CA LYS A 153 4.88 8.42 12.37
C LYS A 153 5.31 9.00 11.02
N LEU A 154 4.65 8.57 9.93
CA LEU A 154 4.91 9.04 8.58
C LEU A 154 4.75 10.56 8.48
N THR A 155 3.59 11.09 8.91
CA THR A 155 3.32 12.52 8.83
C THR A 155 4.27 13.34 9.71
N LYS A 156 4.66 12.80 10.88
CA LYS A 156 5.65 13.44 11.74
C LYS A 156 7.02 13.49 11.06
N ALA A 157 7.51 12.36 10.53
CA ALA A 157 8.80 12.31 9.87
C ALA A 157 8.88 13.25 8.66
N MET A 158 7.78 13.38 7.89
CA MET A 158 7.68 14.34 6.80
C MET A 158 7.77 15.78 7.29
N ARG A 159 7.06 16.13 8.37
CA ARG A 159 7.17 17.47 8.98
C ARG A 159 8.57 17.77 9.42
N ASP A 160 9.20 16.85 10.14
CA ASP A 160 10.58 17.02 10.62
C ASP A 160 11.55 17.20 9.43
N PHE A 161 11.36 16.47 8.33
CA PHE A 161 12.18 16.62 7.12
C PHE A 161 12.01 18.00 6.48
N PHE A 162 10.78 18.43 6.24
CA PHE A 162 10.52 19.70 5.57
C PHE A 162 10.94 20.91 6.42
N ASP A 163 10.68 20.88 7.73
CA ASP A 163 11.12 21.91 8.66
C ASP A 163 12.66 22.05 8.66
N ASN A 164 13.38 20.94 8.75
CA ASN A 164 14.84 20.90 8.70
C ASN A 164 15.43 21.39 7.37
N ASN A 165 14.63 21.39 6.28
CA ASN A 165 15.03 21.87 4.97
C ASN A 165 14.47 23.26 4.64
N GLY A 166 13.97 24.00 5.64
CA GLY A 166 13.55 25.39 5.53
C GLY A 166 12.20 25.59 4.83
N PHE A 167 11.37 24.55 4.79
CA PHE A 167 9.98 24.67 4.36
C PHE A 167 9.09 25.12 5.52
N LEU A 168 8.09 25.91 5.21
CA LEU A 168 7.08 26.37 6.17
C LEU A 168 5.78 25.59 5.98
N GLU A 169 5.29 24.97 7.04
CA GLU A 169 3.94 24.37 7.03
C GLU A 169 2.91 25.48 7.19
N ILE A 170 2.11 25.73 6.17
CA ILE A 170 1.09 26.79 6.16
C ILE A 170 -0.27 26.15 5.87
N GLU A 171 -1.18 26.28 6.83
CA GLU A 171 -2.56 25.84 6.69
C GLU A 171 -3.37 26.80 5.80
N THR A 172 -4.14 26.26 4.88
CA THR A 172 -4.98 26.99 3.93
C THR A 172 -6.46 26.77 4.19
N PRO A 173 -7.35 27.71 3.80
CA PRO A 173 -8.79 27.57 4.02
C PRO A 173 -9.39 26.35 3.31
N MET A 174 -10.35 25.68 3.99
CA MET A 174 -11.13 24.58 3.42
C MET A 174 -12.39 25.06 2.71
N LEU A 175 -12.98 26.18 3.12
CA LEU A 175 -14.12 26.80 2.44
C LEU A 175 -13.58 27.82 1.44
N THR A 176 -13.53 27.44 0.19
CA THR A 176 -12.94 28.24 -0.90
C THR A 176 -13.96 28.53 -1.99
N LYS A 177 -13.53 29.22 -3.01
CA LYS A 177 -14.26 29.36 -4.28
C LYS A 177 -13.96 28.14 -5.16
N SER A 178 -14.95 27.69 -5.92
CA SER A 178 -14.76 26.64 -6.95
C SER A 178 -13.66 27.02 -7.93
N THR A 179 -12.79 26.07 -8.22
CA THR A 179 -11.65 26.22 -9.14
C THR A 179 -11.61 25.06 -10.14
N PRO A 180 -11.32 25.33 -11.42
CA PRO A 180 -11.27 24.28 -12.44
C PRO A 180 -9.94 23.53 -12.39
N GLU A 181 -9.81 22.52 -11.50
CA GLU A 181 -8.58 21.71 -11.34
C GLU A 181 -8.69 20.30 -11.97
N GLY A 182 -9.73 20.03 -12.76
CA GLY A 182 -9.89 18.77 -13.48
C GLY A 182 -10.90 17.78 -12.89
N ALA A 183 -11.18 17.83 -11.59
CA ALA A 183 -12.26 17.08 -10.94
C ALA A 183 -13.51 17.97 -10.74
N ARG A 184 -14.61 17.37 -10.27
CA ARG A 184 -15.74 18.14 -9.77
C ARG A 184 -15.53 18.52 -8.31
N ASP A 185 -15.96 19.74 -7.97
CA ASP A 185 -15.90 20.21 -6.59
C ASP A 185 -17.12 19.74 -5.79
N TYR A 186 -16.88 19.41 -4.50
CA TYR A 186 -17.96 19.33 -3.53
C TYR A 186 -18.40 20.74 -3.15
N LEU A 187 -19.69 21.03 -3.28
CA LEU A 187 -20.27 22.34 -2.98
C LEU A 187 -20.90 22.35 -1.59
N VAL A 188 -20.64 23.41 -0.83
CA VAL A 188 -21.21 23.65 0.49
C VAL A 188 -22.12 24.88 0.42
N PRO A 189 -23.44 24.75 0.56
CA PRO A 189 -24.35 25.88 0.46
C PRO A 189 -24.14 26.88 1.60
N SER A 190 -24.14 28.18 1.27
CA SER A 190 -24.05 29.25 2.26
C SER A 190 -25.43 29.55 2.84
N ARG A 191 -25.59 29.40 4.14
CA ARG A 191 -26.82 29.81 4.85
C ARG A 191 -26.91 31.32 4.97
N VAL A 192 -25.78 32.00 5.09
CA VAL A 192 -25.71 33.46 5.31
C VAL A 192 -25.97 34.22 4.01
N ASN A 193 -25.53 33.65 2.87
CA ASN A 193 -25.72 34.24 1.54
C ASN A 193 -26.53 33.25 0.68
N PRO A 194 -27.88 33.33 0.71
CA PRO A 194 -28.72 32.39 -0.03
C PRO A 194 -28.42 32.42 -1.53
N GLY A 195 -28.37 31.24 -2.16
CA GLY A 195 -28.05 31.08 -3.59
C GLY A 195 -26.54 31.07 -3.91
N THR A 196 -25.68 31.19 -2.91
CA THR A 196 -24.24 31.08 -3.10
C THR A 196 -23.68 29.80 -2.43
N PHE A 197 -22.50 29.36 -2.89
CA PHE A 197 -21.85 28.14 -2.42
C PHE A 197 -20.38 28.40 -2.18
N TYR A 198 -19.83 27.71 -1.18
CA TYR A 198 -18.42 27.43 -1.07
C TYR A 198 -18.10 26.11 -1.79
N ALA A 199 -16.86 25.94 -2.17
CA ALA A 199 -16.35 24.65 -2.65
C ALA A 199 -15.31 24.12 -1.66
N LEU A 200 -15.24 22.78 -1.51
CA LEU A 200 -14.13 22.13 -0.83
C LEU A 200 -12.95 22.01 -1.79
N PRO A 201 -11.70 22.23 -1.34
CA PRO A 201 -10.55 22.32 -2.25
C PRO A 201 -10.18 20.95 -2.81
N GLN A 202 -9.92 20.89 -4.11
CA GLN A 202 -9.31 19.73 -4.77
C GLN A 202 -7.82 19.62 -4.43
N SER A 203 -7.17 20.77 -4.25
CA SER A 203 -5.85 20.99 -3.68
C SER A 203 -5.75 22.45 -3.23
N PRO A 204 -4.75 22.87 -2.44
CA PRO A 204 -4.53 24.27 -2.07
C PRO A 204 -3.83 25.08 -3.17
N GLN A 205 -4.03 24.78 -4.45
CA GLN A 205 -3.26 25.27 -5.59
C GLN A 205 -3.19 26.80 -5.67
N ILE A 206 -4.30 27.50 -5.54
CA ILE A 206 -4.30 28.97 -5.61
C ILE A 206 -3.53 29.56 -4.43
N PHE A 207 -3.74 29.03 -3.23
CA PHE A 207 -3.12 29.56 -2.02
C PHE A 207 -1.60 29.37 -2.04
N LYS A 208 -1.11 28.21 -2.43
CA LYS A 208 0.34 27.95 -2.47
C LYS A 208 1.04 28.81 -3.54
N GLN A 209 0.42 29.04 -4.68
CA GLN A 209 0.94 29.97 -5.68
C GLN A 209 1.00 31.40 -5.15
N ILE A 210 -0.04 31.87 -4.45
CA ILE A 210 -0.05 33.20 -3.83
C ILE A 210 1.02 33.31 -2.75
N LEU A 211 1.29 32.23 -2.00
CA LEU A 211 2.37 32.20 -1.02
C LEU A 211 3.74 32.36 -1.68
N MET A 212 3.96 31.78 -2.87
CA MET A 212 5.19 32.01 -3.64
C MET A 212 5.30 33.48 -4.05
N VAL A 213 4.23 34.10 -4.57
CA VAL A 213 4.17 35.54 -4.90
C VAL A 213 4.43 36.41 -3.65
N ALA A 214 3.99 35.97 -2.49
CA ALA A 214 4.20 36.64 -1.21
C ALA A 214 5.62 36.46 -0.63
N GLY A 215 6.49 35.66 -1.29
CA GLY A 215 7.90 35.50 -0.91
C GLY A 215 8.16 34.44 0.14
N TYR A 216 7.28 33.47 0.32
CA TYR A 216 7.52 32.38 1.28
C TYR A 216 8.49 31.31 0.75
N GLU A 217 8.75 31.24 -0.54
CA GLU A 217 9.75 30.47 -1.25
C GLU A 217 9.64 28.93 -1.12
N ARG A 218 9.39 28.40 0.08
CA ARG A 218 9.29 26.97 0.37
C ARG A 218 8.09 26.71 1.27
N TYR A 219 7.05 26.19 0.70
CA TYR A 219 5.80 25.85 1.37
C TYR A 219 5.58 24.35 1.36
N PHE A 220 5.01 23.81 2.43
CA PHE A 220 4.35 22.51 2.43
C PHE A 220 3.11 22.52 3.32
N GLN A 221 2.24 21.55 3.08
CA GLN A 221 1.08 21.28 3.93
C GLN A 221 0.70 19.81 3.84
N ILE A 222 0.30 19.22 4.98
CA ILE A 222 -0.40 17.94 4.99
C ILE A 222 -1.88 18.26 4.74
N ALA A 223 -2.22 18.43 3.46
CA ALA A 223 -3.48 19.00 3.00
C ALA A 223 -4.59 17.95 2.91
N ARG A 224 -5.78 18.31 3.39
CA ARG A 224 -6.99 17.57 3.10
C ARG A 224 -7.57 18.04 1.77
N CYS A 225 -7.80 17.07 0.86
CA CYS A 225 -8.27 17.33 -0.50
C CYS A 225 -9.55 16.55 -0.78
N PHE A 226 -10.40 17.11 -1.66
CA PHE A 226 -11.72 16.58 -1.96
C PHE A 226 -11.95 16.56 -3.48
N ARG A 227 -12.44 15.45 -4.02
CA ARG A 227 -12.78 15.33 -5.44
C ARG A 227 -14.03 14.49 -5.60
N ASP A 228 -15.05 15.05 -6.25
CA ASP A 228 -16.31 14.35 -6.56
C ASP A 228 -16.13 13.58 -7.88
N GLU A 229 -15.48 12.44 -7.77
CA GLU A 229 -15.18 11.52 -8.87
C GLU A 229 -15.66 10.11 -8.54
N ASP A 230 -15.77 9.28 -9.58
CA ASP A 230 -16.07 7.86 -9.43
C ASP A 230 -14.98 7.16 -8.58
N LEU A 231 -15.43 6.38 -7.61
CA LEU A 231 -14.53 5.62 -6.74
C LEU A 231 -13.81 4.54 -7.56
N ARG A 232 -12.50 4.44 -7.33
CA ARG A 232 -11.66 3.35 -7.85
C ARG A 232 -10.87 2.77 -6.68
N GLY A 233 -10.18 1.65 -6.89
CA GLY A 233 -9.50 0.94 -5.81
C GLY A 233 -8.56 1.79 -4.93
N ASP A 234 -7.89 2.77 -5.51
CA ASP A 234 -6.95 3.68 -4.86
C ASP A 234 -7.45 5.14 -4.73
N ARG A 235 -8.68 5.44 -5.19
CA ARG A 235 -9.24 6.80 -5.19
C ARG A 235 -10.39 6.93 -4.22
N GLN A 236 -10.26 7.87 -3.28
CA GLN A 236 -11.28 8.24 -2.32
C GLN A 236 -11.73 9.68 -2.56
N PRO A 237 -13.01 10.02 -2.27
CA PRO A 237 -13.53 11.36 -2.48
C PRO A 237 -12.89 12.39 -1.56
N GLU A 238 -12.34 11.93 -0.44
CA GLU A 238 -11.59 12.71 0.54
C GLU A 238 -10.27 12.00 0.82
N PHE A 239 -9.15 12.70 0.64
CA PHE A 239 -7.81 12.14 0.80
C PHE A 239 -6.83 13.18 1.32
N THR A 240 -5.62 12.74 1.69
CA THR A 240 -4.57 13.62 2.19
C THR A 240 -3.42 13.66 1.19
N GLN A 241 -2.93 14.87 0.89
CA GLN A 241 -1.71 15.09 0.12
C GLN A 241 -0.60 15.62 1.02
N ILE A 242 0.63 15.30 0.67
CA ILE A 242 1.78 16.12 1.05
C ILE A 242 1.93 17.11 -0.08
N ASP A 243 1.41 18.30 0.13
CA ASP A 243 1.39 19.37 -0.86
C ASP A 243 2.59 20.28 -0.67
N ILE A 244 3.30 20.58 -1.76
CA ILE A 244 4.56 21.31 -1.75
C ILE A 244 4.52 22.34 -2.86
N GLU A 245 5.06 23.54 -2.59
CA GLU A 245 5.31 24.56 -3.60
C GLU A 245 6.64 25.25 -3.30
N THR A 246 7.42 25.54 -4.34
CA THR A 246 8.74 26.15 -4.19
C THR A 246 8.97 27.20 -5.25
N SER A 247 9.78 28.22 -4.89
CA SER A 247 10.36 29.20 -5.82
C SER A 247 11.85 28.94 -5.98
N PHE A 248 12.40 29.30 -7.15
CA PHE A 248 13.85 29.31 -7.43
C PHE A 248 14.51 27.92 -7.38
N LEU A 249 13.76 26.84 -7.52
CA LEU A 249 14.29 25.49 -7.65
C LEU A 249 14.05 24.93 -9.04
N SER A 250 15.00 24.17 -9.56
CA SER A 250 14.84 23.39 -10.79
C SER A 250 14.01 22.12 -10.55
N ALA A 251 13.57 21.47 -11.61
CA ALA A 251 12.86 20.20 -11.52
C ALA A 251 13.73 19.12 -10.85
N GLU A 252 15.03 19.10 -11.15
CA GLU A 252 16.00 18.16 -10.58
C GLU A 252 16.15 18.37 -9.08
N GLU A 253 16.24 19.62 -8.62
CA GLU A 253 16.33 19.93 -7.19
C GLU A 253 15.07 19.49 -6.44
N ILE A 254 13.88 19.63 -7.03
CA ILE A 254 12.63 19.13 -6.44
C ILE A 254 12.63 17.59 -6.36
N GLN A 255 13.15 16.91 -7.39
CA GLN A 255 13.33 15.46 -7.36
C GLN A 255 14.30 15.04 -6.25
N ASP A 256 15.44 15.73 -6.12
CA ASP A 256 16.43 15.44 -5.08
C ASP A 256 15.85 15.61 -3.66
N TYR A 257 15.08 16.69 -3.41
CA TYR A 257 14.35 16.86 -2.14
C TYR A 257 13.34 15.73 -1.90
N THR A 258 12.62 15.33 -2.93
CA THR A 258 11.62 14.26 -2.82
C THR A 258 12.27 12.91 -2.53
N GLU A 259 13.38 12.60 -3.22
CA GLU A 259 14.16 11.39 -2.97
C GLU A 259 14.71 11.35 -1.55
N ALA A 260 15.32 12.44 -1.10
CA ALA A 260 15.86 12.56 0.25
C ALA A 260 14.76 12.41 1.32
N MET A 261 13.60 13.02 1.09
CA MET A 261 12.43 12.89 1.97
C MET A 261 11.95 11.44 2.05
N ILE A 262 11.79 10.76 0.92
CA ILE A 262 11.35 9.36 0.89
C ILE A 262 12.38 8.47 1.60
N ALA A 263 13.67 8.64 1.33
CA ALA A 263 14.73 7.85 1.96
C ALA A 263 14.75 8.04 3.49
N GLN A 264 14.65 9.29 3.97
CA GLN A 264 14.61 9.58 5.40
C GLN A 264 13.37 8.99 6.07
N VAL A 265 12.20 9.20 5.47
CA VAL A 265 10.92 8.68 5.99
C VAL A 265 10.92 7.15 6.04
N MET A 266 11.40 6.46 5.00
CA MET A 266 11.48 5.00 4.99
C MET A 266 12.41 4.46 6.07
N LYS A 267 13.54 5.13 6.28
CA LYS A 267 14.48 4.80 7.35
C LYS A 267 13.85 4.99 8.74
N ASP A 268 13.25 6.15 9.00
CA ASP A 268 12.75 6.51 10.34
C ASP A 268 11.48 5.73 10.72
N VAL A 269 10.65 5.42 9.74
CA VAL A 269 9.33 4.84 9.99
C VAL A 269 9.31 3.31 9.84
N ARG A 270 10.06 2.78 8.87
CA ARG A 270 10.10 1.33 8.57
C ARG A 270 11.47 0.68 8.82
N GLY A 271 12.51 1.45 9.11
CA GLY A 271 13.87 0.92 9.23
C GLY A 271 14.46 0.40 7.91
N VAL A 272 13.92 0.84 6.77
CA VAL A 272 14.35 0.41 5.44
C VAL A 272 15.25 1.48 4.83
N GLU A 273 16.43 1.08 4.41
CA GLU A 273 17.33 1.94 3.65
C GLU A 273 16.97 1.91 2.16
N VAL A 274 16.84 3.08 1.56
CA VAL A 274 16.50 3.25 0.14
C VAL A 274 17.72 3.81 -0.58
N THR A 275 18.08 3.17 -1.70
CA THR A 275 19.24 3.60 -2.51
C THR A 275 18.88 4.84 -3.33
N LEU A 276 19.74 5.85 -3.26
CA LEU A 276 19.65 7.08 -4.05
C LEU A 276 20.80 7.18 -5.07
N PRO A 277 20.60 7.88 -6.19
CA PRO A 277 19.36 8.44 -6.70
C PRO A 277 18.41 7.36 -7.22
N PHE A 278 17.11 7.67 -7.31
CA PHE A 278 16.16 6.76 -7.96
C PHE A 278 16.47 6.66 -9.46
N PRO A 279 16.32 5.46 -10.07
CA PRO A 279 16.39 5.32 -11.51
C PRO A 279 15.41 6.26 -12.21
N ARG A 280 15.85 6.84 -13.33
CA ARG A 280 15.02 7.69 -14.19
C ARG A 280 14.82 7.00 -15.53
N ILE A 281 13.57 6.87 -15.95
CA ILE A 281 13.18 6.39 -17.27
C ILE A 281 12.21 7.40 -17.90
N THR A 282 12.28 7.57 -19.20
CA THR A 282 11.31 8.42 -19.88
C THR A 282 9.96 7.72 -19.99
N TRP A 283 8.89 8.49 -20.21
CA TRP A 283 7.57 7.94 -20.48
C TRP A 283 7.59 6.98 -21.69
N ASP A 284 8.27 7.37 -22.75
CA ASP A 284 8.44 6.53 -23.96
C ASP A 284 9.12 5.21 -23.62
N GLU A 285 10.20 5.24 -22.84
CA GLU A 285 10.90 4.03 -22.39
C GLU A 285 10.02 3.16 -21.49
N ALA A 286 9.26 3.76 -20.58
CA ALA A 286 8.34 3.03 -19.70
C ALA A 286 7.24 2.33 -20.50
N MET A 287 6.66 3.00 -21.49
CA MET A 287 5.66 2.43 -22.38
C MET A 287 6.25 1.37 -23.31
N GLU A 288 7.46 1.61 -23.83
CA GLU A 288 8.15 0.69 -24.72
C GLU A 288 8.50 -0.63 -24.04
N ARG A 289 9.01 -0.58 -22.81
CA ARG A 289 9.53 -1.74 -22.06
C ARG A 289 8.51 -2.42 -21.16
N TYR A 290 7.49 -1.71 -20.67
CA TYR A 290 6.59 -2.22 -19.64
C TYR A 290 5.11 -1.98 -19.95
N GLY A 291 4.80 -1.15 -20.93
CA GLY A 291 3.43 -0.83 -21.34
C GLY A 291 2.64 -0.02 -20.32
N SER A 292 3.32 0.67 -19.40
CA SER A 292 2.72 1.44 -18.33
C SER A 292 3.59 2.63 -17.93
N ASP A 293 2.97 3.76 -17.64
CA ASP A 293 3.62 4.93 -17.05
C ASP A 293 3.94 4.80 -15.55
N LYS A 294 3.58 3.66 -14.96
CA LYS A 294 3.87 3.27 -13.58
C LYS A 294 4.27 1.80 -13.50
N PRO A 295 5.44 1.45 -14.09
CA PRO A 295 5.87 0.06 -14.20
C PRO A 295 6.21 -0.53 -12.83
N ASP A 296 5.83 -1.79 -12.60
CA ASP A 296 6.34 -2.55 -11.47
C ASP A 296 7.75 -3.04 -11.77
N LEU A 297 8.74 -2.48 -11.07
CA LEU A 297 10.16 -2.81 -11.23
C LEU A 297 10.69 -3.75 -10.14
N ARG A 298 9.81 -4.36 -9.34
CA ARG A 298 10.20 -5.34 -8.33
C ARG A 298 10.71 -6.65 -8.94
N PHE A 299 10.35 -6.91 -10.19
CA PHE A 299 10.78 -8.06 -10.99
C PHE A 299 11.16 -7.63 -12.39
N ASP A 300 11.96 -8.44 -13.06
CA ASP A 300 12.29 -8.25 -14.47
C ASP A 300 11.11 -8.67 -15.38
N MET A 301 11.31 -8.91 -16.65
CA MET A 301 10.33 -9.25 -17.69
C MET A 301 9.95 -8.03 -18.56
N ALA A 302 10.96 -7.27 -18.98
CA ALA A 302 10.74 -6.18 -19.95
C ALA A 302 10.30 -6.73 -21.32
N PHE A 303 9.55 -5.93 -22.07
CA PHE A 303 9.16 -6.27 -23.43
C PHE A 303 10.37 -6.27 -24.37
N THR A 304 10.34 -7.17 -25.32
CA THR A 304 11.27 -7.16 -26.47
C THR A 304 10.50 -7.03 -27.75
N ASP A 305 10.85 -6.04 -28.57
CA ASP A 305 10.29 -5.89 -29.91
C ASP A 305 10.97 -6.89 -30.86
N VAL A 306 10.18 -7.70 -31.54
CA VAL A 306 10.60 -8.72 -32.49
C VAL A 306 10.05 -8.49 -33.91
N THR A 307 9.46 -7.32 -34.14
CA THR A 307 8.82 -6.93 -35.40
C THR A 307 9.76 -7.13 -36.60
N ASP A 308 11.03 -6.76 -36.44
CA ASP A 308 12.07 -6.89 -37.50
C ASP A 308 12.33 -8.33 -37.92
N LEU A 309 12.21 -9.30 -37.00
CA LEU A 309 12.43 -10.72 -37.26
C LEU A 309 11.23 -11.39 -37.99
N VAL A 310 10.07 -10.75 -37.95
CA VAL A 310 8.84 -11.32 -38.50
C VAL A 310 8.19 -10.46 -39.61
N LYS A 311 8.84 -9.38 -40.02
CA LYS A 311 8.30 -8.44 -41.02
C LYS A 311 8.07 -9.08 -42.39
N ASP A 312 8.89 -10.07 -42.78
CA ASP A 312 8.81 -10.76 -44.08
C ASP A 312 8.08 -12.14 -43.96
N THR A 313 7.39 -12.38 -42.84
CA THR A 313 6.71 -13.66 -42.60
C THR A 313 5.53 -13.90 -43.55
N GLU A 314 5.26 -15.18 -43.86
CA GLU A 314 4.01 -15.61 -44.52
C GLU A 314 2.84 -15.73 -43.52
N PHE A 315 3.07 -15.61 -42.24
CA PHE A 315 2.03 -15.66 -41.22
C PHE A 315 1.14 -14.42 -41.31
N LYS A 316 -0.02 -14.59 -41.92
CA LYS A 316 -0.95 -13.51 -42.30
C LYS A 316 -1.32 -12.59 -41.13
N VAL A 317 -1.40 -13.12 -39.90
CA VAL A 317 -1.76 -12.34 -38.72
C VAL A 317 -0.68 -11.30 -38.43
N PHE A 318 0.59 -11.71 -38.35
CA PHE A 318 1.70 -10.79 -38.11
C PHE A 318 1.91 -9.85 -39.30
N ARG A 319 1.87 -10.38 -40.50
CA ARG A 319 2.03 -9.61 -41.73
C ARG A 319 1.01 -8.46 -41.81
N SER A 320 -0.28 -8.80 -41.62
CA SER A 320 -1.36 -7.78 -41.69
C SER A 320 -1.20 -6.69 -40.62
N VAL A 321 -0.76 -7.04 -39.42
CA VAL A 321 -0.52 -6.07 -38.35
C VAL A 321 0.63 -5.13 -38.73
N ILE A 322 1.76 -5.69 -39.20
CA ILE A 322 2.97 -4.92 -39.54
C ILE A 322 2.69 -4.01 -40.76
N ASP A 323 2.03 -4.53 -41.80
CA ASP A 323 1.67 -3.76 -42.98
C ASP A 323 0.74 -2.55 -42.67
N ASN A 324 0.03 -2.60 -41.54
CA ASN A 324 -0.81 -1.51 -41.04
C ASN A 324 -0.13 -0.68 -39.92
N GLY A 325 1.20 -0.73 -39.80
CA GLY A 325 1.97 0.06 -38.83
C GLY A 325 1.90 -0.45 -37.39
N GLY A 326 1.48 -1.69 -37.19
CA GLY A 326 1.52 -2.35 -35.89
C GLY A 326 2.88 -2.96 -35.58
N VAL A 327 3.01 -3.51 -34.38
CA VAL A 327 4.26 -4.11 -33.86
C VAL A 327 4.01 -5.50 -33.30
N VAL A 328 5.08 -6.30 -33.19
CA VAL A 328 5.10 -7.58 -32.51
C VAL A 328 6.09 -7.52 -31.37
N LYS A 329 5.58 -7.55 -30.12
CA LYS A 329 6.42 -7.56 -28.92
C LYS A 329 6.06 -8.75 -28.05
N GLY A 330 7.01 -9.14 -27.21
CA GLY A 330 6.82 -10.25 -26.30
C GLY A 330 7.54 -10.10 -24.97
N ILE A 331 7.26 -11.03 -24.10
CA ILE A 331 7.90 -11.23 -22.79
C ILE A 331 8.43 -12.65 -22.69
N VAL A 332 9.47 -12.83 -21.88
CA VAL A 332 9.98 -14.15 -21.50
C VAL A 332 9.52 -14.43 -20.07
N VAL A 333 8.85 -15.57 -19.89
CA VAL A 333 8.47 -16.07 -18.56
C VAL A 333 9.43 -17.20 -18.19
N PRO A 334 10.34 -16.95 -17.23
CA PRO A 334 11.37 -17.93 -16.87
C PRO A 334 10.75 -19.21 -16.26
N GLY A 335 11.24 -20.36 -16.71
CA GLY A 335 10.90 -21.65 -16.11
C GLY A 335 9.50 -22.18 -16.38
N ASP A 336 8.71 -21.55 -17.29
CA ASP A 336 7.30 -21.91 -17.55
C ASP A 336 7.08 -22.59 -18.92
N ALA A 337 8.10 -23.20 -19.53
CA ALA A 337 7.96 -23.95 -20.78
C ALA A 337 6.98 -25.13 -20.67
N GLY A 338 6.74 -25.62 -19.45
CA GLY A 338 5.83 -26.71 -19.14
C GLY A 338 4.36 -26.33 -19.01
N ILE A 339 4.00 -25.07 -19.24
CA ILE A 339 2.64 -24.57 -19.08
C ILE A 339 1.60 -25.43 -19.80
N PRO A 340 0.49 -25.85 -19.17
CA PRO A 340 -0.55 -26.63 -19.79
C PRO A 340 -1.27 -25.86 -20.91
N ARG A 341 -1.69 -26.57 -21.96
CA ARG A 341 -2.42 -25.96 -23.08
C ARG A 341 -3.65 -25.16 -22.65
N ARG A 342 -4.38 -25.64 -21.65
CA ARG A 342 -5.56 -24.96 -21.13
C ARG A 342 -5.21 -23.57 -20.57
N GLU A 343 -4.11 -23.49 -19.83
CA GLU A 343 -3.68 -22.20 -19.26
C GLU A 343 -3.24 -21.21 -20.33
N LEU A 344 -2.61 -21.71 -21.42
CA LEU A 344 -2.31 -20.88 -22.60
C LEU A 344 -3.58 -20.33 -23.25
N ASP A 345 -4.64 -21.16 -23.34
CA ASP A 345 -5.93 -20.72 -23.88
C ASP A 345 -6.60 -19.71 -22.94
N ASP A 346 -6.51 -19.88 -21.60
CA ASP A 346 -6.97 -18.90 -20.61
C ASP A 346 -6.20 -17.55 -20.73
N LEU A 347 -4.91 -17.58 -21.03
CA LEU A 347 -4.12 -16.37 -21.28
C LEU A 347 -4.55 -15.64 -22.55
N VAL A 348 -4.98 -16.35 -23.59
CA VAL A 348 -5.57 -15.72 -24.79
C VAL A 348 -6.83 -14.95 -24.42
N GLU A 349 -7.72 -15.54 -23.62
CA GLU A 349 -8.92 -14.86 -23.14
C GLU A 349 -8.57 -13.65 -22.24
N TYR A 350 -7.51 -13.78 -21.44
CA TYR A 350 -7.05 -12.71 -20.59
C TYR A 350 -6.63 -11.48 -21.40
N VAL A 351 -5.75 -11.64 -22.39
CA VAL A 351 -5.27 -10.50 -23.20
C VAL A 351 -6.37 -9.91 -24.09
N ASN A 352 -7.38 -10.69 -24.47
CA ASN A 352 -8.53 -10.20 -25.22
C ASN A 352 -9.32 -9.13 -24.44
N ARG A 353 -9.37 -9.21 -23.12
CA ARG A 353 -10.02 -8.20 -22.26
C ARG A 353 -9.35 -6.83 -22.37
N TYR A 354 -8.09 -6.81 -22.75
CA TYR A 354 -7.29 -5.58 -22.93
C TYR A 354 -7.18 -5.16 -24.40
N GLY A 355 -7.93 -5.79 -25.28
CA GLY A 355 -8.09 -5.41 -26.69
C GLY A 355 -7.18 -6.15 -27.67
N ALA A 356 -6.27 -6.99 -27.22
CA ALA A 356 -5.48 -7.84 -28.12
C ALA A 356 -6.35 -8.91 -28.76
N LYS A 357 -6.12 -9.21 -30.04
CA LYS A 357 -6.91 -10.20 -30.81
C LYS A 357 -6.42 -11.63 -30.67
N GLY A 358 -5.26 -11.84 -30.03
CA GLY A 358 -4.67 -13.14 -29.84
C GLY A 358 -3.32 -13.06 -29.13
N LEU A 359 -2.84 -14.23 -28.74
CA LEU A 359 -1.54 -14.41 -28.07
C LEU A 359 -0.79 -15.52 -28.79
N ALA A 360 0.40 -15.21 -29.30
CA ALA A 360 1.32 -16.18 -29.81
C ALA A 360 2.28 -16.64 -28.72
N TRP A 361 2.67 -17.90 -28.71
CA TRP A 361 3.55 -18.44 -27.69
C TRP A 361 4.57 -19.44 -28.26
N ALA A 362 5.72 -19.55 -27.58
CA ALA A 362 6.72 -20.57 -27.83
C ALA A 362 7.33 -21.06 -26.51
N CYS A 363 7.34 -22.36 -26.29
CA CYS A 363 8.01 -23.02 -25.18
C CYS A 363 9.40 -23.48 -25.63
N PHE A 364 10.44 -23.05 -24.94
CA PHE A 364 11.82 -23.48 -25.15
C PHE A 364 12.14 -24.55 -24.11
N ASN A 365 12.14 -25.82 -24.53
CA ASN A 365 12.36 -26.93 -23.59
C ASN A 365 13.85 -27.05 -23.21
N GLU A 366 14.14 -27.65 -22.05
CA GLU A 366 15.52 -27.87 -21.57
C GLU A 366 16.38 -28.75 -22.52
N ASP A 367 15.75 -29.64 -23.27
CA ASP A 367 16.39 -30.50 -24.26
C ASP A 367 16.73 -29.77 -25.59
N GLY A 368 16.45 -28.46 -25.66
CA GLY A 368 16.67 -27.62 -26.84
C GLY A 368 15.55 -27.69 -27.88
N SER A 369 14.52 -28.51 -27.67
CA SER A 369 13.35 -28.55 -28.55
C SER A 369 12.44 -27.34 -28.32
N ILE A 370 11.74 -26.89 -29.37
CA ILE A 370 10.83 -25.75 -29.28
C ILE A 370 9.41 -26.22 -29.66
N LYS A 371 8.45 -25.90 -28.82
CA LYS A 371 7.04 -26.13 -29.08
C LYS A 371 6.31 -24.80 -29.23
N SER A 372 5.65 -24.59 -30.38
CA SER A 372 4.91 -23.34 -30.64
C SER A 372 3.72 -23.58 -31.55
N GLN A 373 2.62 -22.85 -31.32
CA GLN A 373 1.45 -22.87 -32.21
C GLN A 373 1.71 -22.24 -33.58
N ILE A 374 2.71 -21.34 -33.65
CA ILE A 374 3.06 -20.61 -34.88
C ILE A 374 4.24 -21.24 -35.62
N MET A 375 4.75 -22.38 -35.14
CA MET A 375 5.88 -23.12 -35.74
C MET A 375 5.68 -23.38 -37.24
N LYS A 376 4.46 -23.75 -37.65
CA LYS A 376 4.14 -24.08 -39.06
C LYS A 376 4.23 -22.87 -40.00
N PHE A 377 4.17 -21.65 -39.45
CA PHE A 377 4.11 -20.42 -40.23
C PHE A 377 5.43 -19.68 -40.25
N LEU A 378 6.18 -19.71 -39.13
CA LEU A 378 7.44 -18.98 -38.98
C LEU A 378 8.68 -19.86 -39.25
N GLY A 379 8.55 -21.17 -39.09
CA GLY A 379 9.69 -22.08 -39.07
C GLY A 379 10.45 -22.06 -37.74
N GLU A 380 11.22 -23.12 -37.49
CA GLU A 380 11.97 -23.26 -36.23
C GLU A 380 13.08 -22.21 -36.10
N ASP A 381 13.82 -21.94 -37.18
CA ASP A 381 14.93 -20.96 -37.16
C ASP A 381 14.47 -19.56 -36.78
N THR A 382 13.33 -19.09 -37.31
CA THR A 382 12.76 -17.77 -36.93
C THR A 382 12.37 -17.73 -35.48
N ILE A 383 11.71 -18.79 -34.94
CA ILE A 383 11.32 -18.83 -33.53
C ILE A 383 12.54 -18.91 -32.63
N ARG A 384 13.60 -19.62 -33.04
CA ARG A 384 14.86 -19.67 -32.33
C ARG A 384 15.52 -18.29 -32.26
N ASN A 385 15.59 -17.57 -33.38
CA ASN A 385 16.10 -16.19 -33.43
C ASN A 385 15.28 -15.23 -32.56
N ILE A 386 13.95 -15.41 -32.49
CA ILE A 386 13.09 -14.65 -31.57
C ILE A 386 13.49 -14.95 -30.13
N GLY A 387 13.62 -16.22 -29.75
CA GLY A 387 14.06 -16.61 -28.43
C GLY A 387 15.44 -16.03 -28.05
N GLU A 388 16.40 -16.11 -28.95
CA GLU A 388 17.75 -15.55 -28.76
C GLU A 388 17.69 -14.02 -28.55
N LYS A 389 16.95 -13.30 -29.41
CA LYS A 389 16.77 -11.83 -29.27
C LYS A 389 16.12 -11.46 -27.94
N MET A 390 15.17 -12.27 -27.48
CA MET A 390 14.47 -12.05 -26.22
C MET A 390 15.25 -12.56 -25.00
N GLY A 391 16.35 -13.29 -25.19
CA GLY A 391 17.14 -13.87 -24.12
C GLY A 391 16.51 -15.11 -23.47
N ALA A 392 15.59 -15.79 -24.15
CA ALA A 392 14.97 -17.00 -23.67
C ALA A 392 15.96 -18.17 -23.57
N LYS A 393 15.85 -18.96 -22.52
CA LYS A 393 16.67 -20.14 -22.24
C LYS A 393 15.85 -21.41 -22.26
N GLY A 394 16.51 -22.57 -22.21
CA GLY A 394 15.81 -23.84 -21.96
C GLY A 394 15.01 -23.77 -20.65
N GLY A 395 13.76 -24.20 -20.71
CA GLY A 395 12.80 -24.07 -19.63
C GLY A 395 11.87 -22.85 -19.71
N ASP A 396 12.10 -21.88 -20.61
CA ASP A 396 11.34 -20.63 -20.65
C ASP A 396 10.15 -20.66 -21.61
N LEU A 397 9.13 -19.87 -21.27
CA LEU A 397 7.99 -19.58 -22.11
C LEU A 397 8.11 -18.17 -22.71
N VAL A 398 7.96 -18.04 -24.01
CA VAL A 398 7.85 -16.78 -24.74
C VAL A 398 6.39 -16.52 -25.08
N LEU A 399 5.91 -15.34 -24.73
CA LEU A 399 4.55 -14.86 -25.03
C LEU A 399 4.63 -13.61 -25.88
N MET A 400 3.90 -13.53 -27.01
CA MET A 400 3.96 -12.42 -27.96
C MET A 400 2.57 -11.95 -28.36
N ILE A 401 2.43 -10.62 -28.50
CA ILE A 401 1.23 -9.96 -29.01
C ILE A 401 1.60 -9.15 -30.26
N ALA A 402 0.75 -9.24 -31.26
CA ALA A 402 0.83 -8.47 -32.49
C ALA A 402 -0.42 -7.61 -32.63
N ASP A 403 -0.28 -6.29 -32.56
CA ASP A 403 -1.38 -5.33 -32.73
C ASP A 403 -0.82 -3.90 -32.89
N LYS A 404 -1.68 -2.88 -32.85
CA LYS A 404 -1.28 -1.47 -32.73
C LYS A 404 -0.43 -1.27 -31.47
N PRO A 405 0.58 -0.36 -31.48
CA PRO A 405 1.48 -0.15 -30.34
C PRO A 405 0.77 0.05 -28.99
N ALA A 406 -0.27 0.89 -28.95
CA ALA A 406 -1.03 1.16 -27.73
C ALA A 406 -1.77 -0.10 -27.20
N THR A 407 -2.30 -0.95 -28.08
CA THR A 407 -2.95 -2.22 -27.71
C THR A 407 -1.92 -3.20 -27.15
N VAL A 408 -0.77 -3.33 -27.84
CA VAL A 408 0.33 -4.19 -27.38
C VAL A 408 0.83 -3.74 -26.02
N ALA A 409 1.09 -2.45 -25.82
CA ALA A 409 1.54 -1.91 -24.56
C ALA A 409 0.57 -2.28 -23.41
N ARG A 410 -0.71 -2.00 -23.56
CA ARG A 410 -1.74 -2.29 -22.55
C ARG A 410 -1.89 -3.80 -22.27
N ALA A 411 -2.06 -4.61 -23.32
CA ALA A 411 -2.35 -6.03 -23.15
C ALA A 411 -1.13 -6.82 -22.65
N LEU A 412 0.07 -6.50 -23.16
CA LEU A 412 1.29 -7.15 -22.74
C LEU A 412 1.74 -6.67 -21.34
N GLY A 413 1.45 -5.41 -20.98
CA GLY A 413 1.69 -4.88 -19.64
C GLY A 413 0.88 -5.62 -18.56
N GLU A 414 -0.39 -5.83 -18.82
CA GLU A 414 -1.24 -6.61 -17.91
C GLU A 414 -0.84 -8.09 -17.88
N LEU A 415 -0.50 -8.67 -19.04
CA LEU A 415 -0.02 -10.04 -19.11
C LEU A 415 1.28 -10.23 -18.31
N ARG A 416 2.20 -9.26 -18.37
CA ARG A 416 3.43 -9.23 -17.59
C ARG A 416 3.15 -9.34 -16.09
N LEU A 417 2.21 -8.54 -15.58
CA LEU A 417 1.80 -8.56 -14.17
C LEU A 417 1.12 -9.87 -13.79
N GLU A 418 0.27 -10.39 -14.66
CA GLU A 418 -0.42 -11.68 -14.43
C GLU A 418 0.57 -12.84 -14.34
N MET A 419 1.53 -12.91 -15.27
CA MET A 419 2.55 -13.95 -15.23
C MET A 419 3.46 -13.82 -14.02
N ALA A 420 3.84 -12.61 -13.63
CA ALA A 420 4.64 -12.39 -12.44
C ALA A 420 3.92 -12.85 -11.15
N ARG A 421 2.60 -12.66 -11.05
CA ARG A 421 1.80 -13.19 -9.94
C ARG A 421 1.75 -14.71 -9.95
N ARG A 422 1.45 -15.33 -11.10
CA ARG A 422 1.39 -16.81 -11.25
C ARG A 422 2.72 -17.47 -10.87
N MET A 423 3.82 -16.85 -11.26
CA MET A 423 5.16 -17.35 -11.01
C MET A 423 5.74 -16.92 -9.63
N ASN A 424 4.96 -16.23 -8.80
CA ASN A 424 5.41 -15.68 -7.51
C ASN A 424 6.71 -14.87 -7.62
N MET A 425 6.86 -14.08 -8.69
CA MET A 425 8.06 -13.26 -8.92
C MET A 425 8.05 -11.95 -8.17
N ILE A 426 6.89 -11.53 -7.64
CA ILE A 426 6.72 -10.27 -6.94
C ILE A 426 7.05 -10.48 -5.47
N ASP A 427 8.17 -9.90 -5.04
CA ASP A 427 8.51 -9.79 -3.63
C ASP A 427 7.74 -8.60 -3.03
N GLU A 428 6.76 -8.88 -2.18
CA GLU A 428 5.90 -7.86 -1.57
C GLU A 428 6.63 -6.96 -0.58
N ASP A 429 7.77 -7.39 -0.06
CA ASP A 429 8.60 -6.58 0.84
C ASP A 429 9.61 -5.70 0.10
N LYS A 430 9.83 -5.96 -1.19
CA LYS A 430 10.74 -5.18 -2.03
C LYS A 430 10.12 -3.85 -2.43
N LEU A 431 10.87 -2.77 -2.24
CA LEU A 431 10.54 -1.42 -2.73
C LEU A 431 11.41 -1.10 -3.95
N ALA A 432 10.79 -0.65 -5.04
CA ALA A 432 11.47 -0.27 -6.26
C ALA A 432 10.97 1.11 -6.70
N PHE A 433 11.63 2.16 -6.22
CA PHE A 433 11.32 3.54 -6.59
C PHE A 433 11.93 3.88 -7.95
N THR A 434 11.20 4.64 -8.75
CA THR A 434 11.67 5.17 -10.03
C THR A 434 10.95 6.48 -10.36
N TRP A 435 11.60 7.31 -11.13
CA TRP A 435 10.99 8.44 -11.80
C TRP A 435 10.61 8.06 -13.22
N VAL A 436 9.41 8.40 -13.62
CA VAL A 436 9.02 8.43 -15.03
C VAL A 436 8.95 9.90 -15.43
N THR A 437 9.76 10.29 -16.41
CA THR A 437 9.92 11.68 -16.87
C THR A 437 9.45 11.87 -18.30
N ASP A 438 9.47 13.09 -18.78
CA ASP A 438 9.20 13.42 -20.19
C ASP A 438 7.84 12.95 -20.69
N PHE A 439 6.81 13.12 -19.86
CA PHE A 439 5.44 12.79 -20.24
C PHE A 439 4.99 13.64 -21.43
N PRO A 440 4.29 13.05 -22.42
CA PRO A 440 3.75 13.81 -23.54
C PRO A 440 2.65 14.78 -23.07
N MET A 441 2.70 16.01 -23.56
CA MET A 441 1.69 17.02 -23.27
C MET A 441 0.34 16.69 -23.91
N PHE A 442 0.36 16.08 -25.10
CA PHE A 442 -0.82 15.77 -25.89
C PHE A 442 -0.80 14.31 -26.35
N GLU A 443 -1.97 13.72 -26.46
CA GLU A 443 -2.20 12.47 -27.18
C GLU A 443 -3.24 12.67 -28.27
N TYR A 444 -3.17 11.84 -29.33
CA TYR A 444 -4.18 11.88 -30.39
C TYR A 444 -5.33 10.94 -30.03
N ASN A 445 -6.52 11.53 -29.86
CA ASN A 445 -7.75 10.78 -29.67
C ASN A 445 -8.34 10.37 -31.03
N GLU A 446 -8.35 9.07 -31.33
CA GLU A 446 -8.84 8.56 -32.61
C GLU A 446 -10.35 8.73 -32.79
N ASP A 447 -11.13 8.69 -31.71
CA ASP A 447 -12.59 8.82 -31.75
C ASP A 447 -12.99 10.28 -32.00
N GLU A 448 -12.33 11.21 -31.36
CA GLU A 448 -12.56 12.63 -31.53
C GLU A 448 -11.78 13.24 -32.71
N LYS A 449 -10.85 12.51 -33.30
CA LYS A 449 -9.95 12.93 -34.40
C LYS A 449 -9.22 14.23 -34.13
N ARG A 450 -8.78 14.43 -32.89
CA ARG A 450 -8.02 15.61 -32.44
C ARG A 450 -7.00 15.27 -31.38
N TYR A 451 -6.06 16.17 -31.16
CA TYR A 451 -5.20 16.10 -29.99
C TYR A 451 -5.96 16.55 -28.75
N VAL A 452 -5.81 15.77 -27.67
CA VAL A 452 -6.32 16.08 -26.33
C VAL A 452 -5.14 16.22 -25.36
N ALA A 453 -5.32 17.02 -24.31
CA ALA A 453 -4.29 17.16 -23.28
C ALA A 453 -4.15 15.85 -22.51
N MET A 454 -2.92 15.38 -22.36
CA MET A 454 -2.59 14.22 -21.55
C MET A 454 -2.14 14.64 -20.15
N HIS A 455 -1.26 15.64 -20.08
CA HIS A 455 -0.83 16.25 -18.83
C HIS A 455 -0.99 17.77 -18.90
N HIS A 456 -1.50 18.37 -17.83
CA HIS A 456 -1.67 19.82 -17.76
C HIS A 456 -0.37 20.48 -17.27
N PRO A 457 0.18 21.46 -18.01
CA PRO A 457 1.37 22.19 -17.58
C PRO A 457 0.99 23.22 -16.51
N PHE A 458 1.02 22.85 -15.23
CA PHE A 458 0.77 23.77 -14.12
C PHE A 458 1.95 24.68 -13.81
N THR A 459 3.14 24.24 -14.18
CA THR A 459 4.39 24.95 -13.92
C THR A 459 5.14 25.16 -15.22
N MET A 460 5.85 26.27 -15.31
CA MET A 460 6.73 26.54 -16.44
C MET A 460 8.14 26.03 -16.16
#